data_b4fcf5e22b02fc22d57299e57bf399c0
#
_entry.id   b4fcf5e22b02fc22d57299e57bf399c0
#
_cell.length_a   1.000
_cell.length_b   1.000
_cell.length_c   1.000
_cell.angle_alpha   90.00
_cell.angle_beta   90.00
_cell.angle_gamma   90.00
#
_symmetry.space_group_name_H-M   'P 1'
#
loop_
_entity.id
_entity.type
_entity.pdbx_description
1 polymer ?
#
loop_
_entity_poly.entity_id
_entity_poly.type
_entity_poly.pdbx_seq_one_letter_code
_entity_poly.pdbx_strand_id
1 'polypeptide(L)' 'MLTTGNQLKAARALAGVEQKDVAERAGVNVNTIRNMEAAGAGQIAGRAQNVQMVQRVLEEAGIEFLNHGQPGVRLRK' A
#
# COMPACT_ATOMS: atom_id res chain seq x y z
N MET A 1 -6.65 -2.85 6.73
CA MET A 1 -5.52 -3.71 6.32
C MET A 1 -5.30 -3.61 4.81
N LEU A 2 -4.06 -3.53 4.39
CA LEU A 2 -3.73 -3.49 2.96
C LEU A 2 -3.90 -4.88 2.34
N THR A 3 -4.80 -5.01 1.37
CA THR A 3 -5.07 -6.29 0.71
C THR A 3 -5.00 -6.22 -0.81
N THR A 4 -5.35 -5.09 -1.42
CA THR A 4 -5.40 -5.00 -2.89
C THR A 4 -4.38 -4.02 -3.45
N GLY A 5 -4.00 -4.25 -4.71
CA GLY A 5 -3.10 -3.33 -5.41
C GLY A 5 -3.69 -1.94 -5.56
N ASN A 6 -5.00 -1.85 -5.77
CA ASN A 6 -5.67 -0.56 -5.90
C ASN A 6 -5.67 0.23 -4.59
N GLN A 7 -5.78 -0.46 -3.45
CA GLN A 7 -5.62 0.21 -2.16
C GLN A 7 -4.24 0.86 -2.05
N LEU A 8 -3.20 0.16 -2.49
CA LEU A 8 -1.84 0.68 -2.43
C LEU A 8 -1.69 1.91 -3.32
N LYS A 9 -2.19 1.86 -4.55
CA LYS A 9 -2.16 3.02 -5.44
C LYS A 9 -2.90 4.21 -4.86
N ALA A 10 -4.11 3.97 -4.36
CA ALA A 10 -4.94 5.03 -3.77
C ALA A 10 -4.27 5.63 -2.54
N ALA A 11 -3.67 4.79 -1.70
CA ALA A 11 -2.97 5.24 -0.50
C ALA A 11 -1.80 6.15 -0.86
N ARG A 12 -1.02 5.76 -1.88
CA ARG A 12 0.09 6.61 -2.34
C ARG A 12 -0.40 7.94 -2.88
N ALA A 13 -1.48 7.90 -3.66
CA ALA A 13 -2.05 9.12 -4.23
C ALA A 13 -2.52 10.06 -3.13
N LEU A 14 -3.19 9.54 -2.12
CA LEU A 14 -3.68 10.35 -1.00
C LEU A 14 -2.53 10.90 -0.16
N ALA A 15 -1.48 10.12 0.05
CA ALA A 15 -0.34 10.53 0.85
C ALA A 15 0.63 11.42 0.07
N GLY A 16 0.50 11.47 -1.26
CA GLY A 16 1.40 12.25 -2.10
C GLY A 16 2.80 11.67 -2.18
N VAL A 17 2.93 10.35 -2.11
CA VAL A 17 4.24 9.69 -2.17
C VAL A 17 4.34 8.80 -3.40
N GLU A 18 5.57 8.63 -3.89
CA GLU A 18 5.83 7.80 -5.05
C GLU A 18 6.22 6.38 -4.65
N GLN A 19 6.16 5.46 -5.62
CA GLN A 19 6.56 4.07 -5.39
C GLN A 19 7.95 3.95 -4.80
N LYS A 20 8.87 4.75 -5.31
CA LYS A 20 10.25 4.77 -4.85
C LYS A 20 10.34 5.13 -3.37
N ASP A 21 9.57 6.13 -2.93
CA ASP A 21 9.59 6.57 -1.54
C ASP A 21 9.08 5.48 -0.60
N VAL A 22 7.99 4.83 -1.00
CA VAL A 22 7.43 3.74 -0.21
C VAL A 22 8.41 2.59 -0.12
N ALA A 23 9.05 2.24 -1.24
CA ALA A 23 10.02 1.15 -1.29
C ALA A 23 11.20 1.42 -0.36
N GLU A 24 11.75 2.63 -0.39
CA GLU A 24 12.87 3.01 0.48
C GLU A 24 12.50 2.90 1.95
N ARG A 25 11.34 3.43 2.33
CA ARG A 25 10.90 3.41 3.73
C ARG A 25 10.57 2.01 4.21
N ALA A 26 10.03 1.18 3.33
CA ALA A 26 9.68 -0.21 3.68
C ALA A 26 10.88 -1.14 3.62
N GLY A 27 12.00 -0.69 3.04
CA GLY A 27 13.18 -1.54 2.91
C GLY A 27 13.03 -2.61 1.86
N VAL A 28 12.25 -2.36 0.81
CA VAL A 28 12.04 -3.32 -0.28
C VAL A 28 12.43 -2.68 -1.60
N ASN A 29 12.58 -3.51 -2.63
CA ASN A 29 12.85 -3.04 -3.98
C ASN A 29 11.62 -2.35 -4.56
N VAL A 30 11.83 -1.32 -5.38
CA VAL A 30 10.70 -0.61 -6.02
C VAL A 30 9.88 -1.55 -6.91
N ASN A 31 10.49 -2.56 -7.49
CA ASN A 31 9.76 -3.56 -8.28
C ASN A 31 8.76 -4.34 -7.43
N THR A 32 9.05 -4.54 -6.15
CA THR A 32 8.13 -5.16 -5.22
C THR A 32 6.85 -4.32 -5.11
N ILE A 33 7.00 -3.00 -5.02
CA ILE A 33 5.85 -2.10 -4.97
C ILE A 33 5.07 -2.15 -6.28
N ARG A 34 5.76 -2.12 -7.42
CA ARG A 34 5.10 -2.22 -8.73
C ARG A 34 4.31 -3.50 -8.87
N ASN A 35 4.88 -4.62 -8.43
CA ASN A 35 4.21 -5.92 -8.51
C ASN A 35 2.98 -5.96 -7.60
N MET A 36 3.07 -5.36 -6.42
CA MET A 36 1.93 -5.28 -5.52
C MET A 36 0.79 -4.49 -6.16
N GLU A 37 1.11 -3.35 -6.78
CA GLU A 37 0.09 -2.52 -7.42
C GLU A 37 -0.48 -3.18 -8.67
N ALA A 38 0.29 -4.02 -9.33
CA ALA A 38 -0.16 -4.73 -10.52
C ALA A 38 -1.30 -5.72 -10.22
N ALA A 39 -1.50 -6.08 -8.96
CA ALA A 39 -2.64 -6.92 -8.58
C ALA A 39 -3.99 -6.23 -8.84
N GLY A 40 -3.99 -4.91 -8.99
CA GLY A 40 -5.20 -4.16 -9.31
C GLY A 40 -6.28 -4.36 -8.25
N ALA A 41 -7.47 -4.74 -8.68
CA ALA A 41 -8.58 -5.02 -7.77
C ALA A 41 -8.41 -6.35 -7.02
N GLY A 42 -7.45 -7.18 -7.44
CA GLY A 42 -7.19 -8.47 -6.81
C GLY A 42 -6.32 -8.34 -5.58
N GLN A 43 -6.25 -9.43 -4.84
CA GLN A 43 -5.44 -9.49 -3.63
C GLN A 43 -3.96 -9.48 -3.98
N ILE A 44 -3.18 -8.71 -3.23
CA ILE A 44 -1.73 -8.67 -3.42
C ILE A 44 -1.15 -10.05 -3.10
N ALA A 45 -0.39 -10.59 -4.06
CA ALA A 45 0.39 -11.80 -3.87
C ALA A 45 1.80 -11.41 -3.45
N GLY A 46 2.41 -12.20 -2.57
CA GLY A 46 3.75 -11.93 -2.11
C GLY A 46 3.90 -12.23 -0.63
N ARG A 47 5.06 -11.91 -0.10
CA ARG A 47 5.33 -12.18 1.31
C ARG A 47 4.49 -11.27 2.20
N ALA A 48 3.80 -11.88 3.15
CA ALA A 48 2.99 -11.14 4.12
C ALA A 48 3.81 -10.07 4.84
N GLN A 49 5.07 -10.37 5.15
CA GLN A 49 5.97 -9.44 5.81
C GLN A 49 6.15 -8.16 4.99
N ASN A 50 6.36 -8.29 3.67
CA ASN A 50 6.54 -7.13 2.81
C ASN A 50 5.27 -6.29 2.75
N VAL A 51 4.11 -6.94 2.67
CA VAL A 51 2.82 -6.24 2.65
C VAL A 51 2.62 -5.47 3.94
N GLN A 52 2.95 -6.07 5.09
CA GLN A 52 2.82 -5.41 6.38
C GLN A 52 3.74 -4.21 6.52
N MET A 53 4.98 -4.31 6.01
CA MET A 53 5.92 -3.20 6.05
C MET A 53 5.45 -2.03 5.20
N VAL A 54 4.93 -2.32 4.02
CA VAL A 54 4.37 -1.29 3.13
C VAL A 54 3.15 -0.63 3.79
N GLN A 55 2.28 -1.44 4.38
CA GLN A 55 1.12 -0.92 5.11
C GLN A 55 1.54 0.05 6.21
N ARG A 56 2.55 -0.32 6.99
CA ARG A 56 3.04 0.52 8.09
C ARG A 56 3.57 1.85 7.59
N VAL A 57 4.33 1.84 6.49
CA VAL A 57 4.85 3.07 5.90
C VAL A 57 3.73 4.04 5.57
N LEU A 58 2.65 3.54 4.97
CA LEU A 58 1.53 4.37 4.58
C LEU A 58 0.69 4.79 5.78
N GLU A 59 0.55 3.92 6.78
CA GLU A 59 -0.13 4.30 8.01
C GLU A 59 0.60 5.43 8.73
N GLU A 60 1.92 5.40 8.73
CA GLU A 60 2.73 6.47 9.31
C GLU A 60 2.58 7.76 8.52
N ALA A 61 2.24 7.68 7.24
CA ALA A 61 1.96 8.85 6.40
C ALA A 61 0.54 9.37 6.58
N GLY A 62 -0.27 8.75 7.43
CA GLY A 62 -1.63 9.20 7.73
C GLY A 62 -2.74 8.43 7.04
N ILE A 63 -2.42 7.32 6.38
CA ILE A 63 -3.42 6.53 5.66
C ILE A 63 -4.06 5.52 6.59
N GLU A 64 -5.37 5.36 6.47
CA GLU A 64 -6.13 4.31 7.12
C GLU A 64 -6.68 3.37 6.05
N PHE A 65 -6.47 2.06 6.23
CA PHE A 65 -6.97 1.05 5.29
C PHE A 65 -8.30 0.51 5.78
N LEU A 66 -9.28 0.48 4.89
CA LEU A 66 -10.65 0.11 5.21
C LEU A 66 -11.03 -1.13 4.43
N ASN A 67 -11.66 -2.10 5.11
CA ASN A 67 -12.03 -3.37 4.49
C ASN A 67 -13.44 -3.84 4.88
N HIS A 68 -14.32 -2.90 5.21
CA HIS A 68 -15.69 -3.22 5.63
C HIS A 68 -16.52 -3.65 4.42
N GLY A 69 -16.28 -4.87 3.94
CA GLY A 69 -16.96 -5.41 2.79
C GLY A 69 -16.36 -4.97 1.46
N GLN A 70 -15.72 -3.82 1.40
CA GLN A 70 -15.08 -3.29 0.20
C GLN A 70 -13.75 -2.64 0.57
N PRO A 71 -12.66 -2.97 -0.16
CA PRO A 71 -11.36 -2.35 0.12
C PRO A 71 -11.40 -0.86 -0.15
N GLY A 72 -10.84 -0.09 0.75
CA GLY A 72 -10.74 1.35 0.58
C GLY A 72 -9.61 1.93 1.40
N VAL A 73 -9.40 3.22 1.25
CA VAL A 73 -8.38 3.96 2.00
C VAL A 73 -8.91 5.34 2.34
N ARG A 74 -8.36 5.91 3.42
CA ARG A 74 -8.73 7.24 3.87
C ARG A 74 -7.50 7.93 4.42
N LEU A 75 -7.36 9.23 4.11
CA LEU A 75 -6.33 10.07 4.72
C LEU A 75 -6.88 10.64 6.02
N ARG A 76 -6.17 10.42 7.11
CA ARG A 76 -6.65 10.80 8.45
C ARG A 76 -6.24 12.20 8.88
N LYS A 77 -5.40 12.85 8.10
CA LYS A 77 -4.93 14.20 8.44
C LYS A 77 -5.93 15.26 8.05
#